data_1a21d42072a00fdc9a5ff940d04c90d5
#
_entry.id   1a21d42072a00fdc9a5ff940d04c90d5
#
_cell.length_a   1.000
_cell.length_b   1.000
_cell.length_c   1.000
_cell.angle_alpha   90.00
_cell.angle_beta   90.00
_cell.angle_gamma   90.00
#
_symmetry.space_group_name_H-M   'P 1'
#
loop_
_entity.id
_entity.type
_entity.pdbx_description
1 polymer ?
#
loop_
_entity_poly.entity_id
_entity_poly.type
_entity_poly.pdbx_seq_one_letter_code
_entity_poly.pdbx_strand_id
1 'polypeptide(L)'
;RLGIHDEALWPRQAEVEEMLREQQRLFDTRVQPAALRQHREAAVQAMQFLHAFQPRLAGAVLAGTAGAGTPVTLHLHCDDTDAVQRFLHDQHIPAEARTAQLQLAGHASRQRYPAWEFAADGIAFELVVLPENGLRHPPVSSDDGKPLPRATLAQLRQLLADDAG
;
A
#
# COMPACT_ATOMS: atom_id res chain seq x y z
N ARG A 1 13.40 2.57 10.66
CA ARG A 1 13.18 2.55 10.49
C ARG A 1 13.07 2.70 10.88
N LEU A 2 13.48 2.64 11.00
CA LEU A 2 13.26 2.58 10.94
C LEU A 2 13.27 2.62 10.78
N GLY A 3 13.91 2.56 10.83
CA GLY A 3 13.71 2.37 10.23
C GLY A 3 13.86 2.10 10.29
N ILE A 4 14.17 1.65 10.04
CA ILE A 4 14.09 1.23 9.69
C ILE A 4 14.15 1.05 9.65
N HIS A 5 14.66 0.64 9.40
CA HIS A 5 14.64 0.38 8.98
C HIS A 5 14.41 -0.01 8.95
N ASP A 6 14.61 -0.44 8.77
CA ASP A 6 14.43 -0.89 8.57
C ASP A 6 14.22 -1.45 8.47
N GLU A 7 14.12 -1.93 8.02
CA GLU A 7 14.05 -2.58 7.93
C GLU A 7 14.19 -3.40 8.16
N ALA A 8 14.49 -3.41 7.44
CA ALA A 8 14.63 -4.70 7.90
C ALA A 8 14.67 -5.02 9.29
N LEU A 9 14.69 -4.31 9.94
CA LEU A 9 14.76 -4.61 11.31
C LEU A 9 13.57 -5.36 11.86
N TRP A 10 12.69 -5.79 11.06
CA TRP A 10 11.43 -6.30 11.57
C TRP A 10 11.47 -7.72 12.10
N PRO A 11 11.92 -8.72 11.36
CA PRO A 11 11.76 -10.10 11.83
C PRO A 11 12.66 -10.43 13.01
N ARG A 12 13.84 -9.88 13.04
CA ARG A 12 14.80 -10.24 14.06
C ARG A 12 14.47 -9.71 15.42
N GLN A 13 13.54 -8.81 15.48
CA GLN A 13 13.10 -8.23 16.73
C GLN A 13 11.68 -8.66 17.02
N ALA A 14 11.31 -9.84 16.61
CA ALA A 14 9.93 -10.27 16.66
C ALA A 14 9.30 -10.06 18.04
N GLU A 15 10.03 -10.41 19.10
CA GLU A 15 9.48 -10.27 20.44
C GLU A 15 9.34 -8.82 20.85
N VAL A 16 10.38 -8.02 20.59
CA VAL A 16 10.36 -6.60 20.93
C VAL A 16 9.33 -5.89 20.09
N GLU A 17 9.28 -6.21 18.82
CA GLU A 17 8.29 -5.62 17.93
C GLU A 17 6.89 -6.00 18.33
N GLU A 18 6.70 -7.24 18.76
CA GLU A 18 5.39 -7.67 19.21
C GLU A 18 4.96 -6.89 20.44
N MET A 19 5.86 -6.66 21.37
CA MET A 19 5.57 -5.84 22.54
C MET A 19 5.22 -4.41 22.14
N LEU A 20 6.00 -3.83 21.23
CA LEU A 20 5.75 -2.48 20.78
C LEU A 20 4.42 -2.37 20.02
N ARG A 21 4.12 -3.36 19.20
CA ARG A 21 2.84 -3.41 18.51
C ARG A 21 1.68 -3.55 19.48
N GLU A 22 1.89 -4.36 20.49
CA GLU A 22 0.89 -4.55 21.51
C GLU A 22 0.63 -3.27 22.29
N GLN A 23 1.69 -2.58 22.69
CA GLN A 23 1.56 -1.28 23.31
C GLN A 23 0.90 -0.29 22.40
N GLN A 24 1.29 -0.28 21.15
CA GLN A 24 0.70 0.59 20.16
C GLN A 24 -0.78 0.30 19.99
N ARG A 25 -1.15 -0.98 19.99
CA ARG A 25 -2.55 -1.35 19.93
C ARG A 25 -3.32 -0.90 21.14
N LEU A 26 -2.71 -0.93 22.30
CA LEU A 26 -3.35 -0.48 23.50
C LEU A 26 -3.59 1.03 23.52
N PHE A 27 -2.62 1.79 22.97
CA PHE A 27 -2.76 3.23 22.85
C PHE A 27 -3.55 3.63 21.63
N ASP A 28 -3.30 2.92 20.52
CA ASP A 28 -3.84 3.25 19.21
C ASP A 28 -4.82 2.20 18.72
N THR A 29 -5.54 1.58 19.66
CA THR A 29 -6.63 0.69 19.28
C THR A 29 -7.64 1.44 18.44
N ARG A 30 -7.65 2.75 18.61
CA ARG A 30 -8.47 3.61 17.79
C ARG A 30 -7.63 4.13 16.65
N VAL A 31 -8.17 4.03 15.45
CA VAL A 31 -7.62 4.70 14.31
C VAL A 31 -7.56 6.19 14.61
N GLN A 32 -6.43 6.82 14.37
CA GLN A 32 -6.31 8.25 14.56
C GLN A 32 -6.86 8.94 13.32
N PRO A 33 -8.01 9.62 13.41
CA PRO A 33 -8.62 10.20 12.20
C PRO A 33 -7.72 11.17 11.47
N ALA A 34 -6.93 11.96 12.20
CA ALA A 34 -6.03 12.92 11.56
C ALA A 34 -4.93 12.20 10.76
N ALA A 35 -4.35 11.13 11.32
CA ALA A 35 -3.32 10.38 10.62
C ALA A 35 -3.90 9.64 9.42
N LEU A 36 -5.06 9.04 9.57
CA LEU A 36 -5.71 8.34 8.48
C LEU A 36 -6.02 9.31 7.32
N ARG A 37 -6.56 10.48 7.66
CA ARG A 37 -6.85 11.48 6.65
C ARG A 37 -5.59 11.94 5.93
N GLN A 38 -4.51 12.15 6.67
CA GLN A 38 -3.23 12.55 6.10
C GLN A 38 -2.70 11.49 5.13
N HIS A 39 -2.81 10.21 5.51
CA HIS A 39 -2.39 9.12 4.65
C HIS A 39 -3.25 9.03 3.39
N ARG A 40 -4.54 9.23 3.52
CA ARG A 40 -5.44 9.23 2.36
C ARG A 40 -5.17 10.41 1.42
N GLU A 41 -4.87 11.57 1.98
CA GLU A 41 -4.50 12.73 1.16
C GLU A 41 -3.18 12.49 0.45
N ALA A 42 -2.22 11.87 1.14
CA ALA A 42 -0.96 11.49 0.50
C ALA A 42 -1.18 10.47 -0.62
N ALA A 43 -2.13 9.55 -0.41
CA ALA A 43 -2.49 8.57 -1.45
C ALA A 43 -3.07 9.26 -2.68
N VAL A 44 -3.88 10.30 -2.52
CA VAL A 44 -4.39 11.08 -3.65
C VAL A 44 -3.23 11.64 -4.47
N GLN A 45 -2.26 12.25 -3.81
CA GLN A 45 -1.10 12.82 -4.50
C GLN A 45 -0.32 11.75 -5.26
N ALA A 46 -0.08 10.62 -4.60
CA ALA A 46 0.67 9.53 -5.22
C ALA A 46 -0.07 8.92 -6.41
N MET A 47 -1.38 8.77 -6.29
CA MET A 47 -2.19 8.21 -7.38
C MET A 47 -2.25 9.14 -8.59
N GLN A 48 -2.27 10.44 -8.36
CA GLN A 48 -2.17 11.41 -9.45
C GLN A 48 -0.82 11.32 -10.14
N PHE A 49 0.24 11.23 -9.34
CA PHE A 49 1.60 11.13 -9.84
C PHE A 49 1.82 9.85 -10.66
N LEU A 50 1.17 8.76 -10.25
CA LEU A 50 1.32 7.46 -10.87
C LEU A 50 0.17 7.09 -11.80
N HIS A 51 -0.60 8.06 -12.25
CA HIS A 51 -1.85 7.80 -12.96
C HIS A 51 -1.65 6.96 -14.23
N ALA A 52 -0.48 7.04 -14.86
CA ALA A 52 -0.19 6.25 -16.06
C ALA A 52 -0.21 4.74 -15.79
N PHE A 53 -0.07 4.34 -14.54
CA PHE A 53 -0.02 2.93 -14.16
C PHE A 53 -1.35 2.45 -13.57
N GLN A 54 -2.41 3.20 -13.73
CA GLN A 54 -3.76 2.85 -13.29
C GLN A 54 -3.77 2.38 -11.83
N PRO A 55 -3.44 3.29 -10.89
CA PRO A 55 -3.30 2.91 -9.49
C PRO A 55 -4.64 2.64 -8.82
N ARG A 56 -4.61 1.75 -7.83
CA ARG A 56 -5.74 1.48 -6.95
C ARG A 56 -5.24 1.49 -5.52
N LEU A 57 -5.93 2.20 -4.65
CA LEU A 57 -5.61 2.19 -3.23
C LEU A 57 -6.13 0.90 -2.60
N ALA A 58 -5.30 0.26 -1.79
CA ALA A 58 -5.65 -0.99 -1.12
C ALA A 58 -5.17 -0.94 0.33
N GLY A 59 -5.45 -1.97 1.07
CA GLY A 59 -4.90 -2.17 2.40
C GLY A 59 -5.55 -1.32 3.48
N ALA A 60 -4.82 -1.14 4.57
CA ALA A 60 -5.36 -0.55 5.79
C ALA A 60 -5.75 0.91 5.64
N VAL A 61 -5.06 1.66 4.80
CA VAL A 61 -5.40 3.08 4.58
C VAL A 61 -6.78 3.18 3.93
N LEU A 62 -7.08 2.32 2.98
CA LEU A 62 -8.43 2.28 2.40
C LEU A 62 -9.45 1.78 3.41
N ALA A 63 -9.12 0.72 4.12
CA ALA A 63 -10.04 0.11 5.08
C ALA A 63 -10.34 1.01 6.27
N GLY A 64 -9.51 2.01 6.52
CA GLY A 64 -9.72 2.89 7.66
C GLY A 64 -9.12 2.38 8.95
N THR A 65 -8.24 1.38 8.87
CA THR A 65 -7.60 0.78 10.05
C THR A 65 -6.14 1.19 10.19
N ALA A 66 -5.67 2.13 9.38
CA ALA A 66 -4.27 2.53 9.37
C ALA A 66 -3.94 3.43 10.56
N GLY A 67 -2.81 3.17 11.19
CA GLY A 67 -2.19 4.08 12.14
C GLY A 67 -1.15 4.95 11.46
N ALA A 68 -0.44 5.74 12.26
CA ALA A 68 0.52 6.71 11.74
C ALA A 68 1.66 6.04 10.97
N GLY A 69 2.07 4.85 11.39
CA GLY A 69 3.18 4.13 10.75
C GLY A 69 2.78 3.16 9.65
N THR A 70 1.50 3.08 9.33
CA THR A 70 1.02 2.14 8.32
C THR A 70 1.34 2.63 6.93
N PRO A 71 1.94 1.81 6.05
CA PRO A 71 2.22 2.26 4.69
C PRO A 71 0.95 2.43 3.87
N VAL A 72 1.03 3.33 2.90
CA VAL A 72 0.00 3.48 1.87
C VAL A 72 0.31 2.44 0.80
N THR A 73 -0.62 1.51 0.58
CA THR A 73 -0.45 0.44 -0.39
C THR A 73 -1.22 0.78 -1.67
N LEU A 74 -0.50 0.86 -2.77
CA LEU A 74 -1.08 1.11 -4.09
C LEU A 74 -0.79 -0.08 -4.99
N HIS A 75 -1.81 -0.54 -5.69
CA HIS A 75 -1.66 -1.55 -6.73
C HIS A 75 -1.57 -0.83 -8.06
N LEU A 76 -0.45 -1.00 -8.73
CA LEU A 76 -0.21 -0.44 -10.06
C LEU A 76 -0.43 -1.55 -11.10
N HIS A 77 -0.83 -1.19 -12.29
CA HIS A 77 -1.16 -2.16 -13.34
C HIS A 77 -0.33 -1.84 -14.57
N CYS A 78 0.63 -2.72 -14.88
CA CYS A 78 1.56 -2.50 -15.98
C CYS A 78 2.18 -3.84 -16.36
N ASP A 79 2.07 -4.21 -17.65
CA ASP A 79 2.66 -5.47 -18.11
C ASP A 79 4.18 -5.39 -18.23
N ASP A 80 4.72 -4.19 -18.46
CA ASP A 80 6.15 -3.97 -18.46
C ASP A 80 6.60 -3.69 -17.03
N THR A 81 7.11 -4.72 -16.36
CA THR A 81 7.48 -4.61 -14.95
C THR A 81 8.65 -3.63 -14.72
N ASP A 82 9.44 -3.34 -15.74
CA ASP A 82 10.54 -2.39 -15.61
C ASP A 82 10.09 -0.94 -15.78
N ALA A 83 8.89 -0.72 -16.27
CA ALA A 83 8.40 0.64 -16.52
C ALA A 83 8.26 1.45 -15.22
N VAL A 84 7.79 0.80 -14.16
CA VAL A 84 7.65 1.47 -12.87
C VAL A 84 9.03 1.83 -12.31
N GLN A 85 9.98 0.90 -12.41
CA GLN A 85 11.34 1.15 -11.95
C GLN A 85 11.95 2.34 -12.69
N ARG A 86 11.82 2.37 -14.02
CA ARG A 86 12.33 3.48 -14.82
C ARG A 86 11.69 4.80 -14.43
N PHE A 87 10.38 4.78 -14.21
CA PHE A 87 9.65 5.98 -13.81
C PHE A 87 10.16 6.52 -12.48
N LEU A 88 10.31 5.64 -11.49
CA LEU A 88 10.80 6.06 -10.17
C LEU A 88 12.22 6.60 -10.27
N HIS A 89 13.07 5.95 -11.06
CA HIS A 89 14.43 6.41 -11.27
C HIS A 89 14.46 7.78 -11.92
N ASP A 90 13.66 7.96 -12.99
CA ASP A 90 13.60 9.23 -13.72
C ASP A 90 13.07 10.37 -12.86
N GLN A 91 12.24 10.05 -11.88
CA GLN A 91 11.70 11.06 -10.95
C GLN A 91 12.57 11.23 -9.71
N HIS A 92 13.72 10.57 -9.68
CA HIS A 92 14.67 10.64 -8.57
C HIS A 92 14.07 10.17 -7.23
N ILE A 93 13.22 9.17 -7.27
CA ILE A 93 12.64 8.60 -6.07
C ILE A 93 13.45 7.38 -5.65
N PRO A 94 14.14 7.44 -4.49
CA PRO A 94 14.88 6.28 -4.01
C PRO A 94 13.90 5.24 -3.46
N ALA A 95 13.72 4.16 -4.21
CA ALA A 95 12.79 3.10 -3.82
C ALA A 95 13.55 1.79 -3.71
N GLU A 96 13.13 0.98 -2.74
CA GLU A 96 13.71 -0.34 -2.53
C GLU A 96 12.83 -1.40 -3.18
N ALA A 97 13.47 -2.34 -3.86
CA ALA A 97 12.76 -3.45 -4.50
C ALA A 97 12.29 -4.45 -3.46
N ARG A 98 11.07 -4.88 -3.60
CA ARG A 98 10.43 -5.88 -2.73
C ARG A 98 9.66 -6.85 -3.62
N THR A 99 9.12 -7.87 -2.98
CA THR A 99 8.25 -8.84 -3.65
C THR A 99 6.98 -8.99 -2.83
N ALA A 100 5.83 -8.95 -3.50
CA ALA A 100 4.55 -9.17 -2.86
C ALA A 100 3.95 -10.48 -3.38
N GLN A 101 3.33 -11.24 -2.50
CA GLN A 101 2.66 -12.48 -2.88
C GLN A 101 1.15 -12.25 -2.85
N LEU A 102 0.51 -12.43 -3.98
CA LEU A 102 -0.92 -12.23 -4.13
C LEU A 102 -1.49 -13.29 -5.05
N GLN A 103 -2.76 -13.58 -4.85
CA GLN A 103 -3.51 -14.43 -5.77
C GLN A 103 -4.51 -13.55 -6.52
N LEU A 104 -4.43 -13.58 -7.84
CA LEU A 104 -5.40 -12.86 -8.64
C LEU A 104 -6.62 -13.75 -8.91
N ALA A 105 -7.78 -13.12 -9.08
CA ALA A 105 -9.00 -13.84 -9.36
C ALA A 105 -8.82 -14.71 -10.60
N GLY A 106 -9.29 -15.93 -10.53
CA GLY A 106 -9.17 -16.89 -11.62
C GLY A 106 -7.85 -17.64 -11.67
N HIS A 107 -6.90 -17.31 -10.82
CA HIS A 107 -5.63 -18.04 -10.74
C HIS A 107 -5.68 -19.08 -9.64
N ALA A 108 -5.00 -20.21 -9.85
CA ALA A 108 -5.08 -21.33 -8.93
C ALA A 108 -4.25 -21.13 -7.66
N SER A 109 -3.25 -20.25 -7.69
CA SER A 109 -2.34 -20.09 -6.58
C SER A 109 -1.81 -18.67 -6.50
N ARG A 110 -1.18 -18.39 -5.35
CA ARG A 110 -0.51 -17.12 -5.14
C ARG A 110 0.74 -17.06 -6.01
N GLN A 111 1.05 -15.87 -6.47
CA GLN A 111 2.24 -15.61 -7.27
C GLN A 111 2.97 -14.40 -6.71
N ARG A 112 4.23 -14.25 -7.11
CA ARG A 112 5.06 -13.13 -6.68
C ARG A 112 4.98 -12.03 -7.70
N TYR A 113 4.84 -10.79 -7.19
CA TYR A 113 4.80 -9.60 -8.03
C TYR A 113 5.84 -8.60 -7.54
N PRO A 114 6.44 -7.83 -8.44
CA PRO A 114 7.39 -6.80 -8.00
C PRO A 114 6.69 -5.77 -7.15
N ALA A 115 7.42 -5.26 -6.17
CA ALA A 115 6.92 -4.19 -5.32
C ALA A 115 8.06 -3.21 -5.06
N TRP A 116 7.71 -1.97 -4.76
CA TRP A 116 8.65 -0.91 -4.48
C TRP A 116 8.23 -0.19 -3.22
N GLU A 117 9.20 0.06 -2.34
CA GLU A 117 8.94 0.79 -1.10
C GLU A 117 9.73 2.07 -1.09
N PHE A 118 9.08 3.16 -0.71
CA PHE A 118 9.75 4.43 -0.52
C PHE A 118 8.96 5.23 0.52
N ALA A 119 9.56 6.33 0.98
CA ALA A 119 8.90 7.24 1.90
C ALA A 119 8.90 8.65 1.30
N ALA A 120 7.82 9.36 1.52
CA ALA A 120 7.69 10.76 1.11
C ALA A 120 6.96 11.49 2.22
N ASP A 121 7.56 12.60 2.68
CA ASP A 121 6.97 13.43 3.74
C ASP A 121 6.64 12.64 5.00
N GLY A 122 7.49 11.66 5.31
CA GLY A 122 7.31 10.83 6.50
C GLY A 122 6.29 9.73 6.37
N ILE A 123 5.71 9.55 5.20
CA ILE A 123 4.71 8.51 4.95
C ILE A 123 5.32 7.44 4.06
N ALA A 124 5.22 6.18 4.50
CA ALA A 124 5.72 5.05 3.74
C ALA A 124 4.72 4.66 2.66
N PHE A 125 5.24 4.31 1.48
CA PHE A 125 4.44 3.83 0.36
C PHE A 125 4.92 2.47 -0.09
N GLU A 126 3.98 1.61 -0.41
CA GLU A 126 4.25 0.32 -1.03
C GLU A 126 3.52 0.26 -2.36
N LEU A 127 4.28 0.12 -3.44
CA LEU A 127 3.71 0.01 -4.79
C LEU A 127 3.84 -1.44 -5.23
N VAL A 128 2.71 -2.11 -5.47
CA VAL A 128 2.72 -3.48 -5.97
C VAL A 128 2.40 -3.43 -7.45
N VAL A 129 3.27 -4.00 -8.29
CA VAL A 129 3.12 -3.95 -9.74
C VAL A 129 2.45 -5.23 -10.22
N LEU A 130 1.23 -5.10 -10.69
CA LEU A 130 0.42 -6.20 -11.19
C LEU A 130 0.32 -6.10 -12.71
N PRO A 131 0.01 -7.20 -13.41
CA PRO A 131 -0.27 -7.12 -14.84
C PRO A 131 -1.54 -6.31 -15.09
N GLU A 132 -1.70 -5.82 -16.30
CA GLU A 132 -2.87 -5.00 -16.64
C GLU A 132 -4.17 -5.75 -16.43
N ASN A 133 -4.16 -7.07 -16.65
CA ASN A 133 -5.38 -7.84 -16.44
C ASN A 133 -5.77 -7.94 -14.96
N GLY A 134 -4.91 -7.50 -14.04
CA GLY A 134 -5.26 -7.39 -12.63
C GLY A 134 -6.37 -6.37 -12.36
N LEU A 135 -6.71 -5.54 -13.33
CA LEU A 135 -7.88 -4.68 -13.23
C LEU A 135 -9.17 -5.49 -13.38
N ARG A 136 -9.16 -6.52 -14.22
CA ARG A 136 -10.31 -7.40 -14.41
C ARG A 136 -10.30 -8.59 -13.46
N HIS A 137 -9.11 -9.04 -13.11
CA HIS A 137 -8.92 -10.18 -12.23
C HIS A 137 -8.18 -9.70 -10.98
N PRO A 138 -8.89 -9.00 -10.09
CA PRO A 138 -8.24 -8.35 -8.96
C PRO A 138 -7.68 -9.35 -7.96
N PRO A 139 -6.74 -8.93 -7.11
CA PRO A 139 -6.28 -9.78 -6.03
C PRO A 139 -7.43 -10.20 -5.13
N VAL A 140 -7.36 -11.44 -4.66
CA VAL A 140 -8.38 -11.99 -3.77
C VAL A 140 -7.76 -12.31 -2.43
N SER A 141 -8.62 -12.36 -1.41
CA SER A 141 -8.22 -12.71 -0.06
C SER A 141 -7.84 -14.19 0.01
N SER A 142 -6.75 -14.49 0.71
CA SER A 142 -6.36 -15.89 0.93
C SER A 142 -7.31 -16.62 1.86
N ASP A 143 -8.13 -15.89 2.60
CA ASP A 143 -9.05 -16.49 3.57
C ASP A 143 -10.34 -16.99 2.92
N ASP A 144 -10.99 -16.13 2.15
CA ASP A 144 -12.31 -16.44 1.63
C ASP A 144 -12.41 -16.36 0.10
N GLY A 145 -11.31 -16.03 -0.58
CA GLY A 145 -11.30 -15.95 -2.03
C GLY A 145 -12.05 -14.77 -2.62
N LYS A 146 -12.54 -13.87 -1.79
CA LYS A 146 -13.26 -12.69 -2.27
C LYS A 146 -12.27 -11.61 -2.69
N PRO A 147 -12.66 -10.76 -3.66
CA PRO A 147 -11.78 -9.67 -4.07
C PRO A 147 -11.40 -8.78 -2.89
N LEU A 148 -10.13 -8.39 -2.84
CA LEU A 148 -9.67 -7.42 -1.86
C LEU A 148 -10.28 -6.06 -2.21
N PRO A 149 -10.68 -5.28 -1.20
CA PRO A 149 -11.17 -3.92 -1.45
C PRO A 149 -10.08 -3.08 -2.09
N ARG A 150 -10.44 -2.34 -3.13
CA ARG A 150 -9.55 -1.41 -3.80
C ARG A 150 -10.35 -0.20 -4.25
N ALA A 151 -9.72 0.97 -4.28
CA ALA A 151 -10.39 2.20 -4.66
C ALA A 151 -9.62 2.91 -5.77
N THR A 152 -10.38 3.44 -6.73
CA THR A 152 -9.83 4.37 -7.72
C THR A 152 -9.57 5.72 -7.06
N LEU A 153 -8.86 6.59 -7.78
CA LEU A 153 -8.64 7.96 -7.30
C LEU A 153 -9.97 8.68 -7.07
N ALA A 154 -10.92 8.52 -7.97
CA ALA A 154 -12.22 9.16 -7.82
C ALA A 154 -12.95 8.67 -6.58
N GLN A 155 -12.89 7.37 -6.32
CA GLN A 155 -13.51 6.80 -5.13
C GLN A 155 -12.85 7.29 -3.85
N LEU A 156 -11.52 7.41 -3.88
CA LEU A 156 -10.79 7.93 -2.71
C LEU A 156 -11.14 9.39 -2.45
N ARG A 157 -11.24 10.19 -3.49
CA ARG A 157 -11.64 11.58 -3.34
C ARG A 157 -13.04 11.69 -2.75
N GLN A 158 -13.95 10.82 -3.17
CA GLN A 158 -15.30 10.79 -2.63
C GLN A 158 -15.28 10.41 -1.16
N LEU A 159 -14.45 9.43 -0.80
CA LEU A 159 -14.31 9.01 0.58
C LEU A 159 -13.81 10.16 1.46
N LEU A 160 -12.84 10.93 0.97
CA LEU A 160 -12.35 12.10 1.70
C LEU A 160 -13.38 13.21 1.80
N ALA A 161 -14.19 13.40 0.77
CA ALA A 161 -15.25 14.39 0.79
C ALA A 161 -16.33 14.01 1.80
N ASP A 162 -16.66 12.74 1.89
CA ASP A 162 -17.66 12.26 2.85
C ASP A 162 -17.16 12.45 4.28
N ASP A 163 -15.87 12.19 4.51
CA ASP A 163 -15.29 12.39 5.84
C ASP A 163 -15.23 13.86 6.24
N ALA A 164 -15.06 14.75 5.28
CA ALA A 164 -15.00 16.19 5.55
C ALA A 164 -16.37 16.78 5.82
N GLY A 165 -17.41 16.12 5.37
CA GLY A 165 -18.77 16.53 5.59
C GLY A 165 -19.33 15.93 6.86
#